data_77208df908c53aaaa4d7b2d502ea7895
#
_entry.id   77208df908c53aaaa4d7b2d502ea7895
#
_cell.length_a   1.000
_cell.length_b   1.000
_cell.length_c   1.000
_cell.angle_alpha   90.00
_cell.angle_beta   90.00
_cell.angle_gamma   90.00
#
_symmetry.space_group_name_H-M   'P 1'
#
loop_
_entity.id
_entity.type
_entity.pdbx_description
1 polymer ?
#
loop_
_entity_poly.entity_id
_entity_poly.type
_entity_poly.pdbx_seq_one_letter_code
_entity_poly.pdbx_strand_id
1 'polypeptide(L)'
;MNLITKTFNLFFKNEKTDLTRTYIFACQHILRPREAMFSLLVEFGIPQENIFILGKAYSTNDKLLKELVKNGFNVDQPPFDTNKSFDEQHSENCKWLFDLCIEKVPSKSRVIVLDDGAMLLSLFNDRFEKISKEIEVLGIEQTSSGFRKLENEKLNFPIINVARSAIKLGKESPFIAETCLKKLSDYLKNSETSSFSLSC
;
A
#
# COMPACT_ATOMS: atom_id res chain seq x y z
N MET A 1 9.63 18.71 8.70
CA MET A 1 10.11 17.32 8.65
C MET A 1 9.08 16.45 9.34
N ASN A 2 8.45 15.51 8.63
CA ASN A 2 7.37 14.71 9.20
C ASN A 2 7.93 13.64 10.19
N LEU A 3 7.06 13.02 11.00
CA LEU A 3 7.45 12.04 12.02
C LEU A 3 8.18 10.83 11.41
N ILE A 4 7.75 10.39 10.23
CA ILE A 4 8.32 9.24 9.52
C ILE A 4 9.78 9.53 9.16
N THR A 5 10.06 10.70 8.57
CA THR A 5 11.43 11.13 8.24
C THR A 5 12.33 11.26 9.47
N LYS A 6 11.77 11.74 10.60
CA LYS A 6 12.52 11.78 11.88
C LYS A 6 12.89 10.39 12.37
N THR A 7 11.93 9.47 12.39
CA THR A 7 12.14 8.08 12.82
C THR A 7 13.16 7.40 11.94
N PHE A 8 13.05 7.56 10.63
CA PHE A 8 13.98 7.04 9.66
C PHE A 8 15.42 7.48 9.94
N ASN A 9 15.65 8.79 10.05
CA ASN A 9 16.99 9.34 10.30
C ASN A 9 17.59 8.88 11.63
N LEU A 10 16.76 8.55 12.63
CA LEU A 10 17.22 8.02 13.92
C LEU A 10 17.79 6.60 13.81
N PHE A 11 17.17 5.75 13.02
CA PHE A 11 17.48 4.32 13.01
C PHE A 11 18.37 3.88 11.83
N PHE A 12 18.30 4.58 10.69
CA PHE A 12 18.85 4.08 9.43
C PHE A 12 19.89 4.99 8.76
N LYS A 13 20.14 6.18 9.28
CA LYS A 13 21.04 7.18 8.67
C LYS A 13 22.45 6.67 8.33
N ASN A 14 22.90 5.62 9.01
CA ASN A 14 24.25 5.08 8.86
C ASN A 14 24.30 3.71 8.14
N GLU A 15 23.16 3.18 7.69
CA GLU A 15 23.13 1.92 6.97
C GLU A 15 23.43 2.14 5.48
N LYS A 16 24.50 1.55 5.00
CA LYS A 16 24.92 1.56 3.60
C LYS A 16 24.53 0.23 2.95
N THR A 17 23.27 0.08 2.59
CA THR A 17 22.82 -1.06 1.78
C THR A 17 22.68 -0.60 0.33
N ASP A 18 23.27 -1.35 -0.61
CA ASP A 18 23.03 -1.10 -2.02
C ASP A 18 21.60 -1.53 -2.40
N LEU A 19 20.77 -0.55 -2.71
CA LEU A 19 19.36 -0.74 -3.10
C LEU A 19 19.09 -0.41 -4.57
N THR A 20 20.15 -0.18 -5.36
CA THR A 20 20.01 0.23 -6.77
C THR A 20 19.30 -0.83 -7.63
N ARG A 21 19.37 -2.10 -7.24
CA ARG A 21 18.67 -3.22 -7.88
C ARG A 21 17.45 -3.69 -7.10
N THR A 22 16.88 -2.82 -6.27
CA THR A 22 15.63 -3.09 -5.54
C THR A 22 14.47 -2.43 -6.27
N TYR A 23 13.40 -3.21 -6.47
CA TYR A 23 12.18 -2.81 -7.14
C TYR A 23 11.01 -2.91 -6.16
N ILE A 24 10.13 -1.92 -6.17
CA ILE A 24 8.93 -1.91 -5.33
C ILE A 24 7.70 -2.08 -6.23
N PHE A 25 6.88 -3.07 -5.93
CA PHE A 25 5.54 -3.23 -6.51
C PHE A 25 4.53 -3.05 -5.39
N ALA A 26 3.82 -1.94 -5.42
CA ALA A 26 2.95 -1.52 -4.32
C ALA A 26 1.49 -1.45 -4.77
N CYS A 27 0.59 -2.14 -4.06
CA CYS A 27 -0.84 -1.94 -4.18
C CYS A 27 -1.33 -1.16 -2.95
N GLN A 28 -1.73 0.11 -3.13
CA GLN A 28 -1.89 1.04 -2.02
C GLN A 28 -3.08 1.99 -2.19
N HIS A 29 -3.63 2.43 -1.06
CA HIS A 29 -4.49 3.60 -1.05
C HIS A 29 -3.65 4.86 -1.36
N ILE A 30 -4.00 5.61 -2.40
CA ILE A 30 -3.29 6.85 -2.78
C ILE A 30 -3.80 7.99 -1.90
N LEU A 31 -3.25 8.08 -0.69
CA LEU A 31 -3.57 9.07 0.32
C LEU A 31 -2.30 9.78 0.81
N ARG A 32 -2.41 10.99 1.36
CA ARG A 32 -1.25 11.83 1.74
C ARG A 32 -0.14 11.14 2.54
N PRO A 33 -0.40 10.27 3.52
CA PRO A 33 0.69 9.58 4.23
C PRO A 33 1.56 8.70 3.33
N ARG A 34 1.05 8.26 2.18
CA ARG A 34 1.77 7.38 1.25
C ARG A 34 2.84 8.10 0.44
N GLU A 35 2.61 9.36 0.08
CA GLU A 35 3.63 10.19 -0.59
C GLU A 35 4.92 10.24 0.23
N ALA A 36 4.81 10.52 1.54
CA ALA A 36 5.97 10.55 2.43
C ALA A 36 6.68 9.19 2.51
N MET A 37 5.94 8.09 2.49
CA MET A 37 6.52 6.74 2.49
C MET A 37 7.32 6.47 1.22
N PHE A 38 6.78 6.76 0.04
CA PHE A 38 7.49 6.54 -1.22
C PHE A 38 8.71 7.45 -1.37
N SER A 39 8.59 8.73 -0.97
CA SER A 39 9.73 9.66 -0.96
C SER A 39 10.87 9.16 -0.06
N LEU A 40 10.55 8.55 1.08
CA LEU A 40 11.55 7.96 1.96
C LEU A 40 12.24 6.73 1.36
N LEU A 41 11.52 5.90 0.60
CA LEU A 41 12.14 4.77 -0.12
C LEU A 41 13.20 5.26 -1.12
N VAL A 42 12.92 6.40 -1.78
CA VAL A 42 13.91 7.05 -2.66
C VAL A 42 15.09 7.63 -1.87
N GLU A 43 14.84 8.29 -0.73
CA GLU A 43 15.90 8.77 0.17
C GLU A 43 16.77 7.62 0.71
N PHE A 44 16.21 6.42 0.81
CA PHE A 44 16.91 5.18 1.18
C PHE A 44 17.86 4.68 0.10
N GLY A 45 17.73 5.15 -1.12
CA GLY A 45 18.55 4.76 -2.25
C GLY A 45 17.89 3.78 -3.23
N ILE A 46 16.57 3.55 -3.12
CA ILE A 46 15.82 2.85 -4.16
C ILE A 46 15.60 3.83 -5.30
N PRO A 47 16.02 3.51 -6.54
CA PRO A 47 15.76 4.36 -7.69
C PRO A 47 14.26 4.60 -7.86
N GLN A 48 13.85 5.84 -8.07
CA GLN A 48 12.45 6.22 -8.16
C GLN A 48 11.73 5.51 -9.30
N GLU A 49 12.42 5.32 -10.42
CA GLU A 49 11.95 4.57 -11.59
C GLU A 49 11.70 3.07 -11.31
N ASN A 50 12.25 2.54 -10.21
CA ASN A 50 12.01 1.16 -9.76
C ASN A 50 10.80 1.04 -8.83
N ILE A 51 10.05 2.11 -8.59
CA ILE A 51 8.87 2.11 -7.73
C ILE A 51 7.61 2.17 -8.57
N PHE A 52 6.84 1.07 -8.57
CA PHE A 52 5.59 0.91 -9.30
C PHE A 52 4.43 0.86 -8.32
N ILE A 53 3.45 1.73 -8.49
CA ILE A 53 2.35 1.92 -7.54
C ILE A 53 1.02 1.72 -8.28
N LEU A 54 0.21 0.81 -7.79
CA LEU A 54 -1.17 0.61 -8.19
C LEU A 54 -2.10 1.21 -7.13
N GLY A 55 -2.92 2.17 -7.51
CA GLY A 55 -3.95 2.74 -6.66
C GLY A 55 -5.17 1.84 -6.53
N LYS A 56 -5.94 2.02 -5.44
CA LYS A 56 -7.25 1.38 -5.27
C LYS A 56 -8.35 2.35 -5.71
N ALA A 57 -9.20 1.93 -6.65
CA ALA A 57 -10.20 2.78 -7.30
C ALA A 57 -11.09 3.57 -6.33
N TYR A 58 -11.47 2.96 -5.20
CA TYR A 58 -12.38 3.59 -4.22
C TYR A 58 -11.70 4.55 -3.22
N SER A 59 -10.38 4.66 -3.25
CA SER A 59 -9.62 5.40 -2.22
C SER A 59 -8.42 6.15 -2.76
N THR A 60 -8.46 6.52 -4.02
CA THR A 60 -7.42 7.33 -4.65
C THR A 60 -7.79 8.80 -4.61
N ASN A 61 -6.89 9.62 -4.09
CA ASN A 61 -7.00 11.08 -4.17
C ASN A 61 -6.38 11.55 -5.49
N ASP A 62 -7.19 12.02 -6.43
CA ASP A 62 -6.76 12.42 -7.77
C ASP A 62 -5.70 13.51 -7.80
N LYS A 63 -5.74 14.44 -6.84
CA LYS A 63 -4.73 15.48 -6.73
C LYS A 63 -3.38 14.90 -6.38
N LEU A 64 -3.36 14.00 -5.40
CA LEU A 64 -2.13 13.32 -4.97
C LEU A 64 -1.60 12.38 -6.04
N LEU A 65 -2.49 11.67 -6.76
CA LEU A 65 -2.10 10.84 -7.91
C LEU A 65 -1.33 11.68 -8.94
N LYS A 66 -1.90 12.84 -9.33
CA LYS A 66 -1.26 13.76 -10.27
C LYS A 66 0.07 14.32 -9.75
N GLU A 67 0.16 14.60 -8.44
CA GLU A 67 1.41 15.05 -7.79
C GLU A 67 2.49 13.96 -7.85
N LEU A 68 2.16 12.71 -7.54
CA LEU A 68 3.09 11.58 -7.62
C LEU A 68 3.60 11.35 -9.06
N VAL A 69 2.70 11.34 -10.04
CA VAL A 69 3.08 11.23 -11.47
C VAL A 69 3.97 12.40 -11.89
N LYS A 70 3.60 13.64 -11.54
CA LYS A 70 4.42 14.84 -11.83
C LYS A 70 5.81 14.76 -11.18
N ASN A 71 5.91 14.18 -10.00
CA ASN A 71 7.16 13.97 -9.29
C ASN A 71 7.98 12.78 -9.84
N GLY A 72 7.50 12.09 -10.89
CA GLY A 72 8.23 11.05 -11.61
C GLY A 72 8.04 9.63 -11.05
N PHE A 73 7.08 9.39 -10.15
CA PHE A 73 6.74 8.03 -9.73
C PHE A 73 5.93 7.29 -10.80
N ASN A 74 6.16 5.99 -10.94
CA ASN A 74 5.32 5.12 -11.78
C ASN A 74 4.05 4.77 -11.02
N VAL A 75 3.01 5.56 -11.18
CA VAL A 75 1.73 5.37 -10.51
C VAL A 75 0.65 5.14 -11.54
N ASP A 76 -0.11 4.07 -11.36
CA ASP A 76 -1.30 3.79 -12.17
C ASP A 76 -2.53 3.62 -11.29
N GLN A 77 -3.65 4.11 -11.81
CA GLN A 77 -4.98 3.96 -11.24
C GLN A 77 -5.96 3.82 -12.39
N PRO A 78 -6.22 2.60 -12.84
CA PRO A 78 -7.21 2.37 -13.87
C PRO A 78 -8.58 2.93 -13.46
N PRO A 79 -9.34 3.51 -14.38
CA PRO A 79 -10.67 4.02 -14.08
C PRO A 79 -11.58 2.87 -13.60
N PHE A 80 -12.47 3.20 -12.67
CA PHE A 80 -13.40 2.22 -12.13
C PHE A 80 -14.48 1.88 -13.18
N ASP A 81 -14.60 0.61 -13.55
CA ASP A 81 -15.68 0.11 -14.43
C ASP A 81 -16.88 -0.33 -13.58
N THR A 82 -17.98 0.38 -13.69
CA THR A 82 -19.22 0.12 -12.95
C THR A 82 -19.90 -1.21 -13.34
N ASN A 83 -19.49 -1.84 -14.44
CA ASN A 83 -20.04 -3.13 -14.90
C ASN A 83 -19.33 -4.34 -14.27
N LYS A 84 -18.24 -4.11 -13.53
CA LYS A 84 -17.47 -5.16 -12.85
C LYS A 84 -17.51 -4.95 -11.34
N SER A 85 -17.40 -6.04 -10.59
CA SER A 85 -17.18 -5.94 -9.15
C SER A 85 -15.79 -5.33 -8.85
N PHE A 86 -15.65 -4.73 -7.67
CA PHE A 86 -14.35 -4.22 -7.22
C PHE A 86 -13.27 -5.31 -7.23
N ASP A 87 -13.60 -6.50 -6.72
CA ASP A 87 -12.63 -7.60 -6.59
C ASP A 87 -12.14 -8.09 -7.95
N GLU A 88 -13.02 -8.18 -8.96
CA GLU A 88 -12.64 -8.54 -10.33
C GLU A 88 -11.66 -7.54 -10.92
N GLN A 89 -12.00 -6.24 -10.88
CA GLN A 89 -11.14 -5.18 -11.41
C GLN A 89 -9.81 -5.13 -10.65
N HIS A 90 -9.86 -5.25 -9.33
CA HIS A 90 -8.66 -5.21 -8.50
C HIS A 90 -7.74 -6.40 -8.82
N SER A 91 -8.31 -7.59 -9.03
CA SER A 91 -7.55 -8.79 -9.45
C SER A 91 -6.91 -8.59 -10.83
N GLU A 92 -7.63 -8.02 -11.80
CA GLU A 92 -7.10 -7.72 -13.14
C GLU A 92 -5.94 -6.72 -13.05
N ASN A 93 -6.08 -5.67 -12.26
CA ASN A 93 -5.05 -4.66 -12.06
C ASN A 93 -3.81 -5.23 -11.36
N CYS A 94 -3.99 -6.11 -10.38
CA CYS A 94 -2.87 -6.81 -9.73
C CYS A 94 -2.15 -7.76 -10.71
N LYS A 95 -2.88 -8.43 -11.62
CA LYS A 95 -2.27 -9.25 -12.68
C LYS A 95 -1.42 -8.41 -13.62
N TRP A 96 -1.95 -7.27 -14.06
CA TRP A 96 -1.19 -6.32 -14.88
C TRP A 96 0.10 -5.87 -14.16
N LEU A 97 0.02 -5.51 -12.87
CA LEU A 97 1.18 -5.08 -12.10
C LEU A 97 2.21 -6.22 -11.94
N PHE A 98 1.75 -7.46 -11.77
CA PHE A 98 2.62 -8.64 -11.74
C PHE A 98 3.31 -8.87 -13.08
N ASP A 99 2.57 -8.78 -14.20
CA ASP A 99 3.12 -8.97 -15.54
C ASP A 99 4.14 -7.87 -15.86
N LEU A 100 3.90 -6.64 -15.40
CA LEU A 100 4.87 -5.54 -15.46
C LEU A 100 6.15 -5.86 -14.66
N CYS A 101 6.04 -6.54 -13.51
CA CYS A 101 7.20 -7.00 -12.76
C CYS A 101 8.07 -7.96 -13.60
N ILE A 102 7.45 -8.92 -14.26
CA ILE A 102 8.18 -9.86 -15.13
C ILE A 102 8.89 -9.14 -16.28
N GLU A 103 8.24 -8.12 -16.85
CA GLU A 103 8.80 -7.34 -17.98
C GLU A 103 9.97 -6.42 -17.55
N LYS A 104 9.82 -5.73 -16.42
CA LYS A 104 10.72 -4.62 -16.05
C LYS A 104 11.87 -5.01 -15.13
N VAL A 105 11.74 -6.10 -14.37
CA VAL A 105 12.73 -6.46 -13.36
C VAL A 105 13.84 -7.31 -13.94
N PRO A 106 15.09 -6.84 -13.98
CA PRO A 106 16.22 -7.63 -14.45
C PRO A 106 16.53 -8.80 -13.50
N SER A 107 17.12 -9.87 -14.05
CA SER A 107 17.67 -10.98 -13.28
C SER A 107 18.57 -10.51 -12.14
N LYS A 108 18.59 -11.26 -11.04
CA LYS A 108 19.40 -10.98 -9.84
C LYS A 108 19.05 -9.66 -9.15
N SER A 109 17.81 -9.20 -9.31
CA SER A 109 17.25 -8.07 -8.59
C SER A 109 16.49 -8.52 -7.36
N ARG A 110 16.20 -7.58 -6.46
CA ARG A 110 15.29 -7.77 -5.33
C ARG A 110 13.96 -7.09 -5.63
N VAL A 111 12.87 -7.77 -5.36
CA VAL A 111 11.51 -7.25 -5.45
C VAL A 111 10.90 -7.18 -4.05
N ILE A 112 10.39 -6.03 -3.67
CA ILE A 112 9.57 -5.86 -2.48
C ILE A 112 8.12 -5.63 -2.92
N VAL A 113 7.24 -6.54 -2.53
CA VAL A 113 5.80 -6.44 -2.78
C VAL A 113 5.15 -5.82 -1.55
N LEU A 114 4.66 -4.58 -1.69
CA LEU A 114 4.01 -3.84 -0.61
C LEU A 114 2.50 -3.83 -0.83
N ASP A 115 1.77 -4.62 -0.07
CA ASP A 115 0.34 -4.82 -0.28
C ASP A 115 -0.51 -4.34 0.90
N ASP A 116 -1.74 -4.02 0.56
CA ASP A 116 -2.80 -3.62 1.47
C ASP A 116 -4.04 -4.45 1.13
N GLY A 117 -4.14 -5.67 1.69
CA GLY A 117 -5.25 -6.62 1.49
C GLY A 117 -4.90 -7.92 0.80
N ALA A 118 -3.62 -8.21 0.63
CA ALA A 118 -3.02 -9.47 0.18
C ALA A 118 -3.33 -9.92 -1.26
N MET A 119 -4.05 -9.15 -2.08
CA MET A 119 -4.39 -9.58 -3.44
C MET A 119 -3.14 -9.71 -4.33
N LEU A 120 -2.26 -8.73 -4.27
CA LEU A 120 -1.00 -8.74 -5.01
C LEU A 120 -0.04 -9.80 -4.45
N LEU A 121 0.07 -9.90 -3.12
CA LEU A 121 0.92 -10.91 -2.46
C LEU A 121 0.49 -12.34 -2.77
N SER A 122 -0.82 -12.66 -2.70
CA SER A 122 -1.33 -13.99 -3.09
C SER A 122 -0.99 -14.30 -4.55
N LEU A 123 -1.15 -13.32 -5.45
CA LEU A 123 -0.81 -13.50 -6.86
C LEU A 123 0.68 -13.77 -7.08
N PHE A 124 1.57 -13.05 -6.37
CA PHE A 124 3.01 -13.31 -6.42
C PHE A 124 3.34 -14.69 -5.84
N ASN A 125 2.64 -15.11 -4.79
CA ASN A 125 2.81 -16.43 -4.18
C ASN A 125 2.38 -17.56 -5.13
N ASP A 126 1.23 -17.45 -5.76
CA ASP A 126 0.69 -18.44 -6.68
C ASP A 126 1.55 -18.62 -7.96
N ARG A 127 2.20 -17.53 -8.37
CA ARG A 127 3.01 -17.50 -9.58
C ARG A 127 4.51 -17.42 -9.32
N PHE A 128 4.94 -17.72 -8.09
CA PHE A 128 6.31 -17.54 -7.64
C PHE A 128 7.33 -18.26 -8.51
N GLU A 129 7.00 -19.46 -9.02
CA GLU A 129 7.91 -20.24 -9.89
C GLU A 129 8.28 -19.52 -11.19
N LYS A 130 7.44 -18.58 -11.65
CA LYS A 130 7.74 -17.77 -12.85
C LYS A 130 8.87 -16.80 -12.65
N ILE A 131 9.13 -16.37 -11.41
CA ILE A 131 10.07 -15.33 -11.05
C ILE A 131 11.21 -15.81 -10.14
N SER A 132 11.02 -16.89 -9.36
CA SER A 132 11.92 -17.33 -8.28
C SER A 132 13.36 -17.64 -8.68
N LYS A 133 13.57 -18.07 -9.93
CA LYS A 133 14.91 -18.45 -10.43
C LYS A 133 15.82 -17.25 -10.68
N GLU A 134 15.25 -16.06 -10.76
CA GLU A 134 15.93 -14.87 -11.25
C GLU A 134 15.91 -13.71 -10.27
N ILE A 135 14.93 -13.64 -9.38
CA ILE A 135 14.70 -12.53 -8.47
C ILE A 135 14.45 -13.00 -7.03
N GLU A 136 14.97 -12.23 -6.07
CA GLU A 136 14.65 -12.37 -4.65
C GLU A 136 13.35 -11.60 -4.35
N VAL A 137 12.35 -12.24 -3.74
CA VAL A 137 11.07 -11.59 -3.41
C VAL A 137 10.88 -11.49 -1.90
N LEU A 138 10.45 -10.34 -1.43
CA LEU A 138 10.02 -10.07 -0.06
C LEU A 138 8.64 -9.42 -0.08
N GLY A 139 7.70 -9.95 0.70
CA GLY A 139 6.38 -9.38 0.86
C GLY A 139 6.25 -8.52 2.13
N ILE A 140 5.40 -7.49 2.07
CA ILE A 140 4.98 -6.70 3.23
C ILE A 140 3.47 -6.54 3.17
N GLU A 141 2.75 -7.18 4.11
CA GLU A 141 1.31 -7.03 4.26
C GLU A 141 0.98 -6.01 5.35
N GLN A 142 0.13 -5.04 5.02
CA GLN A 142 -0.18 -3.91 5.88
C GLN A 142 -1.51 -4.03 6.63
N THR A 143 -2.38 -4.98 6.28
CA THR A 143 -3.73 -5.09 6.82
C THR A 143 -3.98 -6.40 7.56
N SER A 144 -4.85 -6.33 8.58
CA SER A 144 -5.29 -7.54 9.29
C SER A 144 -6.14 -8.46 8.42
N SER A 145 -6.90 -7.90 7.46
CA SER A 145 -7.68 -8.69 6.50
C SER A 145 -6.80 -9.45 5.53
N GLY A 146 -5.75 -8.80 4.99
CA GLY A 146 -4.77 -9.44 4.12
C GLY A 146 -3.98 -10.52 4.86
N PHE A 147 -3.53 -10.24 6.10
CA PHE A 147 -2.87 -11.25 6.91
C PHE A 147 -3.72 -12.51 7.11
N ARG A 148 -5.03 -12.37 7.41
CA ARG A 148 -5.94 -13.50 7.57
C ARG A 148 -6.09 -14.36 6.29
N LYS A 149 -5.97 -13.75 5.12
CA LYS A 149 -5.98 -14.50 3.85
C LYS A 149 -4.71 -15.33 3.69
N LEU A 150 -3.56 -14.76 4.06
CA LEU A 150 -2.24 -15.39 3.88
C LEU A 150 -1.89 -16.40 4.97
N GLU A 151 -2.47 -16.29 6.20
CA GLU A 151 -2.06 -17.12 7.35
C GLU A 151 -2.26 -18.64 7.15
N ASN A 152 -3.16 -19.02 6.23
CA ASN A 152 -3.42 -20.42 5.89
C ASN A 152 -2.83 -20.84 4.55
N GLU A 153 -2.12 -19.95 3.86
CA GLU A 153 -1.47 -20.25 2.58
C GLU A 153 -0.05 -20.81 2.80
N LYS A 154 0.36 -21.72 1.92
CA LYS A 154 1.76 -22.11 1.84
C LYS A 154 2.53 -20.99 1.14
N LEU A 155 3.35 -20.26 1.90
CA LEU A 155 4.12 -19.14 1.37
C LEU A 155 5.42 -19.62 0.70
N ASN A 156 5.65 -19.17 -0.51
CA ASN A 156 6.85 -19.48 -1.30
C ASN A 156 7.98 -18.46 -1.11
N PHE A 157 7.72 -17.32 -0.46
CA PHE A 157 8.70 -16.30 -0.09
C PHE A 157 8.33 -15.66 1.25
N PRO A 158 9.29 -15.00 1.94
CA PRO A 158 9.03 -14.36 3.22
C PRO A 158 8.03 -13.20 3.07
N ILE A 159 7.05 -13.12 4.00
CA ILE A 159 6.10 -12.01 4.08
C ILE A 159 6.14 -11.42 5.49
N ILE A 160 6.44 -10.14 5.59
CA ILE A 160 6.42 -9.38 6.84
C ILE A 160 5.00 -8.88 7.10
N ASN A 161 4.42 -9.29 8.23
CA ASN A 161 3.12 -8.79 8.68
C ASN A 161 3.30 -7.53 9.54
N VAL A 162 3.07 -6.35 8.97
CA VAL A 162 3.10 -5.10 9.73
C VAL A 162 1.74 -4.73 10.34
N ALA A 163 0.65 -5.43 9.97
CA ALA A 163 -0.68 -5.19 10.51
C ALA A 163 -0.77 -5.41 12.02
N ARG A 164 0.07 -6.27 12.56
CA ARG A 164 0.16 -6.58 14.00
C ARG A 164 1.42 -6.03 14.66
N SER A 165 2.11 -5.10 14.03
CA SER A 165 3.25 -4.44 14.65
C SER A 165 2.83 -3.66 15.91
N ALA A 166 3.71 -3.56 16.90
CA ALA A 166 3.45 -2.82 18.13
C ALA A 166 3.05 -1.36 17.87
N ILE A 167 3.63 -0.74 16.82
CA ILE A 167 3.28 0.63 16.41
C ILE A 167 1.84 0.68 15.90
N LYS A 168 1.43 -0.28 15.07
CA LYS A 168 0.09 -0.30 14.49
C LYS A 168 -0.97 -0.54 15.57
N LEU A 169 -0.74 -1.49 16.46
CA LEU A 169 -1.67 -1.79 17.55
C LEU A 169 -1.68 -0.72 18.63
N GLY A 170 -0.52 -0.23 19.05
CA GLY A 170 -0.38 0.68 20.18
C GLY A 170 -0.51 2.17 19.86
N LYS A 171 -0.38 2.57 18.60
CA LYS A 171 -0.43 3.97 18.15
C LYS A 171 -1.50 4.24 17.10
N GLU A 172 -1.48 3.51 15.99
CA GLU A 172 -2.41 3.77 14.88
C GLU A 172 -3.87 3.46 15.26
N SER A 173 -4.13 2.29 15.87
CA SER A 173 -5.49 1.86 16.21
C SER A 173 -6.21 2.81 17.17
N PRO A 174 -5.60 3.34 18.25
CA PRO A 174 -6.20 4.36 19.09
C PRO A 174 -6.57 5.63 18.34
N PHE A 175 -5.72 6.14 17.44
CA PHE A 175 -6.03 7.31 16.63
C PHE A 175 -7.20 7.10 15.66
N ILE A 176 -7.31 5.90 15.08
CA ILE A 176 -8.45 5.54 14.24
C ILE A 176 -9.72 5.53 15.08
N ALA A 177 -9.71 4.88 16.25
CA ALA A 177 -10.85 4.82 17.17
C ALA A 177 -11.30 6.22 17.61
N GLU A 178 -10.38 7.08 18.03
CA GLU A 178 -10.68 8.46 18.41
C GLU A 178 -11.30 9.26 17.26
N THR A 179 -10.75 9.13 16.05
CA THR A 179 -11.28 9.79 14.86
C THR A 179 -12.69 9.33 14.53
N CYS A 180 -12.97 8.02 14.63
CA CYS A 180 -14.30 7.46 14.41
C CYS A 180 -15.31 7.96 15.45
N LEU A 181 -14.92 7.95 16.74
CA LEU A 181 -15.76 8.45 17.83
C LEU A 181 -16.08 9.93 17.68
N LYS A 182 -15.08 10.74 17.30
CA LYS A 182 -15.29 12.17 17.04
C LYS A 182 -16.29 12.39 15.90
N LYS A 183 -16.10 11.73 14.76
CA LYS A 183 -17.01 11.84 13.61
C LYS A 183 -18.44 11.39 13.97
N LEU A 184 -18.57 10.30 14.73
CA LEU A 184 -19.87 9.83 15.22
C LEU A 184 -20.53 10.87 16.12
N SER A 185 -19.78 11.43 17.08
CA SER A 185 -20.28 12.51 17.96
C SER A 185 -20.74 13.73 17.18
N ASP A 186 -19.95 14.17 16.18
CA ASP A 186 -20.31 15.31 15.33
C ASP A 186 -21.57 15.02 14.47
N TYR A 187 -21.70 13.79 13.99
CA TYR A 187 -22.90 13.35 13.25
C TYR A 187 -24.15 13.35 14.16
N LEU A 188 -24.07 12.82 15.35
CA LEU A 188 -25.18 12.78 16.31
C LEU A 188 -25.62 14.19 16.72
N LYS A 189 -24.67 15.09 17.02
CA LYS A 189 -24.99 16.50 17.33
C LYS A 189 -25.71 17.21 16.18
N ASN A 190 -25.28 16.98 14.95
CA ASN A 190 -25.92 17.57 13.77
C ASN A 190 -27.31 16.96 13.46
N SER A 191 -27.53 15.69 13.82
CA SER A 191 -28.83 15.02 13.66
C SER A 191 -29.85 15.47 14.71
N GLU A 192 -29.42 15.79 15.92
CA GLU A 192 -30.28 16.35 16.97
C GLU A 192 -30.74 17.81 16.66
N THR A 193 -29.91 18.59 15.94
CA THR A 193 -30.27 19.94 15.48
C THR A 193 -31.24 19.92 14.29
N SER A 194 -31.40 18.79 13.60
CA SER A 194 -32.46 18.57 12.61
C SER A 194 -33.71 17.96 13.28
N SER A 195 -34.16 18.56 14.40
CA SER A 195 -35.41 18.23 15.02
C SER A 195 -36.54 18.43 14.02
N PHE A 196 -37.21 17.33 13.69
CA PHE A 196 -38.45 17.31 12.94
C PHE A 196 -39.42 18.31 13.56
N SER A 197 -39.70 19.43 12.89
CA SER A 197 -40.91 20.16 13.13
C SER A 197 -42.07 19.34 12.55
N LEU A 198 -42.61 18.45 13.36
CA LEU A 198 -43.94 17.91 13.14
C LEU A 198 -44.92 19.09 13.31
N SER A 199 -45.27 19.71 12.20
CA SER A 199 -46.46 20.56 12.14
C SER A 199 -47.67 19.64 12.24
N CYS A 200 -48.41 19.74 13.36
CA CYS A 200 -49.79 19.24 13.49
C CYS A 200 -50.70 20.04 12.57
#